data_d90e69aa6da823e44c2f2a121216505f
#
_entry.id   d90e69aa6da823e44c2f2a121216505f
#
_cell.length_a   1.000
_cell.length_b   1.000
_cell.length_c   1.000
_cell.angle_alpha   90.00
_cell.angle_beta   90.00
_cell.angle_gamma   90.00
#
_symmetry.space_group_name_H-M   'P 1'
#
loop_
_entity.id
_entity.type
_entity.pdbx_description
1 polymer ?
#
loop_
_entity_poly.entity_id
_entity_poly.type
_entity_poly.pdbx_seq_one_letter_code
_entity_poly.pdbx_strand_id
1 'polypeptide(L)'
;MNCTKCRLHRYRTNPVPGEGPLDTDVMVVGEAPGRNEDLQGRPFVGAAGQLLNKLLLDAGLRREEVYITNIVKCRPPGNRDPKDDEISACLPYLLRQIELIKPKLIIALGRHAARVLLEQAGHKWHSMSKQHGHVYDGVISGVRLRIVVTYHPAAALYRPQIREALEKDFAEVIRREVERIRRPSSGEKRGSSQARQTSLLDFFKK
;
A
#
# COMPACT_ATOMS: atom_id res chain seq x y z
N MET A 1 16.39 4.97 11.62
CA MET A 1 16.43 5.13 10.15
C MET A 1 16.94 6.51 9.78
N ASN A 2 18.10 6.58 9.13
CA ASN A 2 18.82 7.84 8.89
C ASN A 2 18.69 8.34 7.44
N CYS A 3 17.59 7.99 6.72
CA CYS A 3 17.41 8.42 5.34
C CYS A 3 17.29 9.96 5.24
N THR A 4 18.11 10.58 4.38
CA THR A 4 18.12 12.02 4.11
C THR A 4 17.89 12.35 2.62
N LYS A 5 17.38 11.38 1.82
CA LYS A 5 17.29 11.48 0.35
C LYS A 5 16.33 12.55 -0.17
N CYS A 6 15.38 13.02 0.65
CA CYS A 6 14.48 14.12 0.29
C CYS A 6 14.25 15.04 1.48
N ARG A 7 13.73 16.24 1.22
CA ARG A 7 13.49 17.27 2.25
C ARG A 7 12.55 16.84 3.40
N LEU A 8 11.72 15.80 3.22
CA LEU A 8 10.79 15.33 4.26
C LEU A 8 11.48 14.82 5.52
N HIS A 9 12.75 14.39 5.42
CA HIS A 9 13.52 13.96 6.60
C HIS A 9 13.68 15.06 7.66
N ARG A 10 13.59 16.33 7.27
CA ARG A 10 13.74 17.48 8.20
C ARG A 10 12.49 17.75 9.04
N TYR A 11 11.35 17.18 8.64
CA TYR A 11 10.04 17.49 9.23
C TYR A 11 9.38 16.29 9.91
N ARG A 12 9.88 15.08 9.69
CA ARG A 12 9.36 13.87 10.32
C ARG A 12 9.79 13.78 11.78
N THR A 13 8.92 13.21 12.61
CA THR A 13 9.28 12.70 13.93
C THR A 13 9.87 11.31 13.79
N ASN A 14 9.14 10.42 13.11
CA ASN A 14 9.59 9.07 12.79
C ASN A 14 9.38 8.76 11.30
N PRO A 15 10.27 7.99 10.68
CA PRO A 15 9.96 7.36 9.41
C PRO A 15 8.93 6.24 9.63
N VAL A 16 8.05 6.04 8.63
CA VAL A 16 7.01 5.01 8.64
C VAL A 16 7.24 4.07 7.46
N PRO A 17 8.09 3.05 7.61
CA PRO A 17 8.44 2.16 6.51
C PRO A 17 7.29 1.28 6.05
N GLY A 18 6.45 0.84 6.97
CA GLY A 18 5.36 -0.10 6.77
C GLY A 18 5.29 -1.10 7.91
N GLU A 19 4.22 -1.89 7.93
CA GLU A 19 3.90 -2.87 8.97
C GLU A 19 3.16 -4.06 8.36
N GLY A 20 3.44 -5.27 8.84
CA GLY A 20 2.77 -6.51 8.45
C GLY A 20 3.75 -7.64 8.14
N PRO A 21 3.24 -8.84 7.85
CA PRO A 21 4.05 -10.00 7.51
C PRO A 21 4.75 -9.83 6.16
N LEU A 22 5.97 -10.36 6.04
CA LEU A 22 6.77 -10.25 4.81
C LEU A 22 6.48 -11.37 3.79
N ASP A 23 5.73 -12.38 4.20
CA ASP A 23 5.30 -13.52 3.41
C ASP A 23 3.81 -13.44 2.99
N THR A 24 3.26 -12.23 3.04
CA THR A 24 1.86 -11.99 2.66
C THR A 24 1.66 -11.92 1.15
N ASP A 25 0.50 -12.40 0.70
CA ASP A 25 0.05 -12.24 -0.69
C ASP A 25 -0.55 -10.84 -0.98
N VAL A 26 -0.84 -10.01 0.06
CA VAL A 26 -1.56 -8.74 -0.09
C VAL A 26 -0.78 -7.57 0.50
N MET A 27 -0.51 -6.55 -0.33
CA MET A 27 0.00 -5.27 0.14
C MET A 27 -1.07 -4.18 0.00
N VAL A 28 -1.11 -3.29 0.98
CA VAL A 28 -1.91 -2.06 0.95
C VAL A 28 -0.96 -0.88 0.88
N VAL A 29 -1.11 -0.04 -0.14
CA VAL A 29 -0.22 1.09 -0.39
C VAL A 29 -1.01 2.38 -0.40
N GLY A 30 -0.77 3.23 0.59
CA GLY A 30 -1.31 4.60 0.66
C GLY A 30 -0.35 5.65 0.12
N GLU A 31 -0.62 6.90 0.43
CA GLU A 31 0.11 8.06 -0.07
C GLU A 31 1.31 8.41 0.83
N ALA A 32 1.05 8.82 2.05
CA ALA A 32 2.03 9.34 3.00
C ALA A 32 1.55 9.16 4.44
N PRO A 33 2.47 9.14 5.43
CA PRO A 33 2.09 9.18 6.83
C PRO A 33 1.39 10.50 7.19
N GLY A 34 0.33 10.44 8.00
CA GLY A 34 -0.27 11.57 8.68
C GLY A 34 0.41 11.85 10.02
N ARG A 35 -0.18 12.76 10.82
CA ARG A 35 0.37 13.15 12.13
C ARG A 35 0.50 11.98 13.11
N ASN A 36 -0.54 11.17 13.24
CA ASN A 36 -0.54 10.05 14.18
C ASN A 36 0.46 8.97 13.79
N GLU A 37 0.57 8.72 12.49
CA GLU A 37 1.53 7.77 11.91
C GLU A 37 2.96 8.22 12.13
N ASP A 38 3.24 9.51 11.95
CA ASP A 38 4.56 10.12 12.18
C ASP A 38 4.97 10.05 13.66
N LEU A 39 4.03 10.26 14.58
CA LEU A 39 4.29 10.16 16.02
C LEU A 39 4.55 8.72 16.46
N GLN A 40 3.85 7.74 15.90
CA GLN A 40 3.94 6.33 16.32
C GLN A 40 4.92 5.50 15.47
N GLY A 41 5.38 6.00 14.32
CA GLY A 41 6.22 5.25 13.38
C GLY A 41 5.47 4.08 12.70
N ARG A 42 4.14 4.07 12.73
CA ARG A 42 3.28 2.99 12.21
C ARG A 42 2.27 3.52 11.19
N PRO A 43 2.00 2.77 10.08
CA PRO A 43 1.08 3.21 9.05
C PRO A 43 -0.38 3.06 9.48
N PHE A 44 -1.25 3.97 9.04
CA PHE A 44 -2.71 3.88 9.19
C PHE A 44 -3.17 3.59 10.64
N VAL A 45 -2.77 4.44 11.58
CA VAL A 45 -3.15 4.35 13.02
C VAL A 45 -4.19 5.41 13.42
N GLY A 46 -4.43 6.45 12.60
CA GLY A 46 -5.45 7.47 12.81
C GLY A 46 -6.85 7.03 12.33
N ALA A 47 -7.79 7.99 12.24
CA ALA A 47 -9.19 7.73 11.84
C ALA A 47 -9.30 7.04 10.46
N ALA A 48 -8.47 7.43 9.48
CA ALA A 48 -8.40 6.75 8.18
C ALA A 48 -7.94 5.28 8.31
N GLY A 49 -7.05 5.00 9.27
CA GLY A 49 -6.60 3.64 9.57
C GLY A 49 -7.68 2.79 10.22
N GLN A 50 -8.48 3.37 11.12
CA GLN A 50 -9.63 2.66 11.72
C GLN A 50 -10.67 2.27 10.64
N LEU A 51 -10.95 3.19 9.71
CA LEU A 51 -11.81 2.89 8.58
C LEU A 51 -11.19 1.80 7.68
N LEU A 52 -9.89 1.88 7.40
CA LEU A 52 -9.20 0.84 6.62
C LEU A 52 -9.32 -0.54 7.27
N ASN A 53 -9.16 -0.64 8.59
CA ASN A 53 -9.29 -1.91 9.31
C ASN A 53 -10.68 -2.54 9.10
N LYS A 54 -11.75 -1.72 9.18
CA LYS A 54 -13.11 -2.18 8.91
C LYS A 54 -13.27 -2.68 7.47
N LEU A 55 -12.79 -1.89 6.50
CA LEU A 55 -12.86 -2.23 5.08
C LEU A 55 -12.10 -3.51 4.74
N LEU A 56 -10.95 -3.74 5.36
CA LEU A 56 -10.19 -4.98 5.21
C LEU A 56 -11.02 -6.19 5.70
N LEU A 57 -11.67 -6.07 6.87
CA LEU A 57 -12.55 -7.12 7.39
C LEU A 57 -13.71 -7.40 6.44
N ASP A 58 -14.35 -6.38 5.87
CA ASP A 58 -15.42 -6.50 4.89
C ASP A 58 -14.95 -7.22 3.61
N ALA A 59 -13.66 -7.09 3.25
CA ALA A 59 -13.04 -7.84 2.15
C ALA A 59 -12.51 -9.24 2.56
N GLY A 60 -12.72 -9.66 3.80
CA GLY A 60 -12.26 -10.96 4.32
C GLY A 60 -10.77 -11.00 4.68
N LEU A 61 -10.16 -9.84 4.97
CA LEU A 61 -8.77 -9.70 5.39
C LEU A 61 -8.69 -9.15 6.82
N ARG A 62 -7.78 -9.69 7.62
CA ARG A 62 -7.41 -9.06 8.89
C ARG A 62 -6.19 -8.16 8.67
N ARG A 63 -6.07 -7.10 9.46
CA ARG A 63 -4.94 -6.15 9.35
C ARG A 63 -3.59 -6.85 9.46
N GLU A 64 -3.46 -7.81 10.33
CA GLU A 64 -2.25 -8.59 10.58
C GLU A 64 -1.89 -9.57 9.45
N GLU A 65 -2.78 -9.79 8.47
CA GLU A 65 -2.55 -10.65 7.31
C GLU A 65 -1.98 -9.90 6.11
N VAL A 66 -1.98 -8.56 6.15
CA VAL A 66 -1.56 -7.70 5.03
C VAL A 66 -0.34 -6.86 5.39
N TYR A 67 0.49 -6.54 4.40
CA TYR A 67 1.56 -5.56 4.58
C TYR A 67 1.06 -4.18 4.19
N ILE A 68 1.08 -3.24 5.12
CA ILE A 68 0.56 -1.87 4.93
C ILE A 68 1.71 -0.87 4.87
N THR A 69 1.74 -0.04 3.85
CA THR A 69 2.76 1.00 3.66
C THR A 69 2.22 2.19 2.88
N ASN A 70 3.11 3.14 2.55
CA ASN A 70 2.82 4.32 1.72
C ASN A 70 3.90 4.48 0.65
N ILE A 71 3.61 5.28 -0.40
CA ILE A 71 4.61 5.62 -1.43
C ILE A 71 5.75 6.46 -0.85
N VAL A 72 5.46 7.40 0.07
CA VAL A 72 6.51 8.09 0.85
C VAL A 72 6.49 7.63 2.30
N LYS A 73 7.68 7.54 2.90
CA LYS A 73 7.86 6.99 4.27
C LYS A 73 7.97 8.08 5.35
N CYS A 74 7.88 9.33 4.96
CA CYS A 74 7.98 10.48 5.87
C CYS A 74 6.78 11.40 5.66
N ARG A 75 6.28 11.99 6.75
CA ARG A 75 5.13 12.88 6.74
C ARG A 75 5.46 14.19 6.02
N PRO A 76 4.69 14.63 5.01
CA PRO A 76 4.80 15.98 4.47
C PRO A 76 4.27 17.03 5.46
N PRO A 77 4.88 18.23 5.52
CA PRO A 77 4.42 19.32 6.39
C PRO A 77 2.95 19.65 6.17
N GLY A 78 2.18 19.78 7.27
CA GLY A 78 0.76 20.09 7.20
C GLY A 78 -0.11 18.99 6.55
N ASN A 79 0.41 17.77 6.38
CA ASN A 79 -0.23 16.68 5.64
C ASN A 79 -0.59 17.06 4.19
N ARG A 80 0.20 17.95 3.55
CA ARG A 80 0.04 18.24 2.12
C ARG A 80 0.37 17.01 1.28
N ASP A 81 -0.06 17.03 0.03
CA ASP A 81 0.37 16.02 -0.95
C ASP A 81 1.90 15.96 -1.05
N PRO A 82 2.49 14.77 -1.22
CA PRO A 82 3.90 14.63 -1.53
C PRO A 82 4.20 15.20 -2.92
N LYS A 83 5.36 15.86 -3.06
CA LYS A 83 5.84 16.36 -4.35
C LYS A 83 6.46 15.24 -5.16
N ASP A 84 6.55 15.41 -6.48
CA ASP A 84 7.10 14.38 -7.38
C ASP A 84 8.58 14.07 -7.07
N ASP A 85 9.39 15.06 -6.67
CA ASP A 85 10.76 14.83 -6.22
C ASP A 85 10.83 14.02 -4.92
N GLU A 86 9.88 14.21 -4.00
CA GLU A 86 9.78 13.45 -2.75
C GLU A 86 9.34 12.00 -3.02
N ILE A 87 8.40 11.81 -3.95
CA ILE A 87 7.97 10.49 -4.42
C ILE A 87 9.13 9.77 -5.08
N SER A 88 9.79 10.40 -6.05
CA SER A 88 10.92 9.81 -6.80
C SER A 88 12.07 9.38 -5.87
N ALA A 89 12.40 10.19 -4.88
CA ALA A 89 13.44 9.87 -3.89
C ALA A 89 13.06 8.70 -2.97
N CYS A 90 11.75 8.50 -2.71
CA CYS A 90 11.25 7.47 -1.80
C CYS A 90 10.81 6.19 -2.51
N LEU A 91 10.48 6.26 -3.80
CA LEU A 91 9.98 5.14 -4.61
C LEU A 91 10.89 3.90 -4.58
N PRO A 92 12.23 4.00 -4.63
CA PRO A 92 13.10 2.82 -4.55
C PRO A 92 12.86 1.94 -3.31
N TYR A 93 12.43 2.53 -2.19
CA TYR A 93 12.10 1.75 -0.99
C TYR A 93 10.81 0.95 -1.18
N LEU A 94 9.78 1.51 -1.82
CA LEU A 94 8.55 0.79 -2.13
C LEU A 94 8.82 -0.35 -3.12
N LEU A 95 9.58 -0.08 -4.18
CA LEU A 95 9.94 -1.09 -5.18
C LEU A 95 10.69 -2.26 -4.54
N ARG A 96 11.63 -1.96 -3.63
CA ARG A 96 12.35 -2.99 -2.89
C ARG A 96 11.43 -3.79 -1.95
N GLN A 97 10.45 -3.15 -1.31
CA GLN A 97 9.44 -3.85 -0.51
C GLN A 97 8.62 -4.82 -1.37
N ILE A 98 8.17 -4.39 -2.55
CA ILE A 98 7.44 -5.25 -3.50
C ILE A 98 8.30 -6.44 -3.94
N GLU A 99 9.57 -6.20 -4.26
CA GLU A 99 10.52 -7.25 -4.67
C GLU A 99 10.76 -8.30 -3.58
N LEU A 100 10.83 -7.87 -2.31
CA LEU A 100 11.08 -8.75 -1.16
C LEU A 100 9.83 -9.53 -0.74
N ILE A 101 8.67 -8.86 -0.68
CA ILE A 101 7.40 -9.45 -0.23
C ILE A 101 6.77 -10.29 -1.34
N LYS A 102 6.93 -9.90 -2.60
CA LYS A 102 6.35 -10.56 -3.79
C LYS A 102 4.83 -10.74 -3.68
N PRO A 103 4.08 -9.68 -3.40
CA PRO A 103 2.64 -9.79 -3.24
C PRO A 103 1.98 -10.20 -4.55
N LYS A 104 0.87 -10.93 -4.46
CA LYS A 104 0.01 -11.24 -5.61
C LYS A 104 -0.99 -10.11 -5.90
N LEU A 105 -1.35 -9.35 -4.86
CA LEU A 105 -2.31 -8.26 -4.92
C LEU A 105 -1.77 -7.01 -4.21
N ILE A 106 -1.86 -5.86 -4.89
CA ILE A 106 -1.67 -4.53 -4.27
C ILE A 106 -2.99 -3.77 -4.29
N ILE A 107 -3.41 -3.28 -3.13
CA ILE A 107 -4.53 -2.36 -2.98
C ILE A 107 -3.97 -0.94 -2.95
N ALA A 108 -4.17 -0.17 -4.02
CA ALA A 108 -3.69 1.19 -4.18
C ALA A 108 -4.73 2.18 -3.65
N LEU A 109 -4.44 2.83 -2.52
CA LEU A 109 -5.33 3.76 -1.82
C LEU A 109 -5.08 5.20 -2.26
N GLY A 110 -5.98 5.75 -3.05
CA GLY A 110 -5.98 7.15 -3.49
C GLY A 110 -5.12 7.43 -4.72
N ARG A 111 -5.21 8.67 -5.21
CA ARG A 111 -4.68 9.08 -6.53
C ARG A 111 -3.16 8.92 -6.68
N HIS A 112 -2.40 9.25 -5.63
CA HIS A 112 -0.94 9.21 -5.71
C HIS A 112 -0.42 7.77 -5.71
N ALA A 113 -0.98 6.89 -4.85
CA ALA A 113 -0.63 5.47 -4.86
C ALA A 113 -1.05 4.81 -6.17
N ALA A 114 -2.27 5.08 -6.67
CA ALA A 114 -2.76 4.56 -7.94
C ALA A 114 -1.88 5.00 -9.11
N ARG A 115 -1.58 6.30 -9.24
CA ARG A 115 -0.72 6.84 -10.30
C ARG A 115 0.63 6.14 -10.31
N VAL A 116 1.32 6.17 -9.19
CA VAL A 116 2.69 5.62 -9.10
C VAL A 116 2.70 4.13 -9.43
N LEU A 117 1.81 3.34 -8.84
CA LEU A 117 1.80 1.89 -9.05
C LEU A 117 1.38 1.50 -10.46
N LEU A 118 0.39 2.19 -11.05
CA LEU A 118 -0.03 1.94 -12.41
C LEU A 118 1.08 2.29 -13.41
N GLU A 119 1.74 3.45 -13.26
CA GLU A 119 2.87 3.85 -14.11
C GLU A 119 4.04 2.86 -13.98
N GLN A 120 4.37 2.36 -12.78
CA GLN A 120 5.40 1.32 -12.59
C GLN A 120 5.01 -0.02 -13.25
N ALA A 121 3.72 -0.31 -13.37
CA ALA A 121 3.21 -1.50 -14.04
C ALA A 121 2.99 -1.32 -15.55
N GLY A 122 3.34 -0.15 -16.13
CA GLY A 122 3.20 0.16 -17.54
C GLY A 122 1.80 0.62 -17.97
N HIS A 123 0.92 0.94 -17.01
CA HIS A 123 -0.42 1.45 -17.30
C HIS A 123 -0.49 2.98 -17.24
N LYS A 124 -1.39 3.55 -18.04
CA LYS A 124 -1.64 4.99 -18.03
C LYS A 124 -2.57 5.37 -16.87
N TRP A 125 -2.15 6.35 -16.10
CA TRP A 125 -3.00 7.00 -15.12
C TRP A 125 -3.93 8.03 -15.78
N HIS A 126 -5.20 8.09 -15.34
CA HIS A 126 -6.17 9.09 -15.78
C HIS A 126 -6.75 9.87 -14.60
N SER A 127 -7.69 9.28 -13.86
CA SER A 127 -8.29 9.90 -12.69
C SER A 127 -8.91 8.84 -11.78
N MET A 128 -9.14 9.21 -10.51
CA MET A 128 -9.82 8.32 -9.56
C MET A 128 -11.22 7.93 -10.03
N SER A 129 -12.01 8.90 -10.54
CA SER A 129 -13.39 8.64 -10.99
C SER A 129 -13.49 7.63 -12.15
N LYS A 130 -12.42 7.52 -12.96
CA LYS A 130 -12.38 6.57 -14.08
C LYS A 130 -11.78 5.23 -13.71
N GLN A 131 -10.97 5.16 -12.65
CA GLN A 131 -10.12 4.00 -12.38
C GLN A 131 -10.35 3.33 -11.02
N HIS A 132 -11.11 3.94 -10.10
CA HIS A 132 -11.47 3.23 -8.86
C HIS A 132 -12.35 2.00 -9.17
N GLY A 133 -12.23 0.96 -8.38
CA GLY A 133 -12.92 -0.30 -8.60
C GLY A 133 -12.37 -1.14 -9.76
N HIS A 134 -11.32 -0.68 -10.46
CA HIS A 134 -10.70 -1.46 -11.54
C HIS A 134 -9.47 -2.24 -11.06
N VAL A 135 -9.23 -3.36 -11.73
CA VAL A 135 -8.12 -4.27 -11.48
C VAL A 135 -7.19 -4.27 -12.69
N TYR A 136 -5.90 -4.14 -12.44
CA TYR A 136 -4.86 -4.12 -13.47
C TYR A 136 -3.85 -5.23 -13.21
N ASP A 137 -3.55 -6.00 -14.23
CA ASP A 137 -2.44 -6.96 -14.20
C ASP A 137 -1.13 -6.23 -14.54
N GLY A 138 -0.02 -6.55 -13.87
CA GLY A 138 1.25 -5.90 -14.16
C GLY A 138 2.47 -6.62 -13.60
N VAL A 139 3.63 -6.07 -13.93
CA VAL A 139 4.91 -6.52 -13.39
C VAL A 139 5.62 -5.30 -12.80
N ILE A 140 5.91 -5.33 -11.51
CA ILE A 140 6.69 -4.28 -10.82
C ILE A 140 7.92 -4.95 -10.20
N SER A 141 9.11 -4.44 -10.48
CA SER A 141 10.39 -4.99 -9.98
C SER A 141 10.53 -6.50 -10.20
N GLY A 142 10.08 -7.01 -11.38
CA GLY A 142 10.11 -8.43 -11.71
C GLY A 142 9.01 -9.29 -11.05
N VAL A 143 8.17 -8.69 -10.21
CA VAL A 143 7.06 -9.38 -9.52
C VAL A 143 5.79 -9.23 -10.33
N ARG A 144 5.21 -10.35 -10.78
CA ARG A 144 3.88 -10.38 -11.41
C ARG A 144 2.81 -10.25 -10.33
N LEU A 145 1.95 -9.24 -10.45
CA LEU A 145 0.95 -8.91 -9.44
C LEU A 145 -0.30 -8.27 -10.09
N ARG A 146 -1.33 -8.12 -9.29
CA ARG A 146 -2.54 -7.37 -9.64
C ARG A 146 -2.65 -6.12 -8.77
N ILE A 147 -3.17 -5.05 -9.34
CA ILE A 147 -3.36 -3.76 -8.66
C ILE A 147 -4.85 -3.45 -8.69
N VAL A 148 -5.47 -3.30 -7.52
CA VAL A 148 -6.81 -2.74 -7.39
C VAL A 148 -6.68 -1.28 -6.99
N VAL A 149 -7.28 -0.40 -7.77
CA VAL A 149 -7.32 1.05 -7.48
C VAL A 149 -8.59 1.37 -6.70
N THR A 150 -8.48 2.09 -5.60
CA THR A 150 -9.64 2.58 -4.86
C THR A 150 -9.35 3.91 -4.16
N TYR A 151 -10.38 4.56 -3.62
CA TYR A 151 -10.24 5.83 -2.93
C TYR A 151 -9.43 5.69 -1.64
N HIS A 152 -8.81 6.80 -1.20
CA HIS A 152 -8.12 6.83 0.07
C HIS A 152 -9.12 6.95 1.23
N PRO A 153 -9.02 6.15 2.31
CA PRO A 153 -9.95 6.21 3.44
C PRO A 153 -10.10 7.61 4.06
N ALA A 154 -9.04 8.42 4.07
CA ALA A 154 -9.12 9.81 4.58
C ALA A 154 -10.11 10.68 3.79
N ALA A 155 -10.25 10.48 2.47
CA ALA A 155 -11.23 11.21 1.66
C ALA A 155 -12.67 10.79 1.98
N ALA A 156 -12.87 9.54 2.37
CA ALA A 156 -14.17 8.97 2.72
C ALA A 156 -14.69 9.45 4.09
N LEU A 157 -13.82 9.96 4.97
CA LEU A 157 -14.24 10.49 6.28
C LEU A 157 -15.17 11.70 6.18
N TYR A 158 -15.04 12.48 5.10
CA TYR A 158 -15.75 13.76 4.94
C TYR A 158 -16.67 13.81 3.71
N ARG A 159 -16.72 12.72 2.91
CA ARG A 159 -17.47 12.69 1.64
C ARG A 159 -18.27 11.39 1.53
N PRO A 160 -19.59 11.41 1.80
CA PRO A 160 -20.43 10.19 1.80
C PRO A 160 -20.37 9.40 0.49
N GLN A 161 -20.40 10.07 -0.68
CA GLN A 161 -20.34 9.39 -1.98
C GLN A 161 -19.02 8.65 -2.20
N ILE A 162 -17.88 9.22 -1.71
CA ILE A 162 -16.58 8.55 -1.77
C ILE A 162 -16.57 7.36 -0.81
N ARG A 163 -17.21 7.48 0.34
CA ARG A 163 -17.33 6.41 1.31
C ARG A 163 -18.09 5.21 0.75
N GLU A 164 -19.25 5.46 0.15
CA GLU A 164 -20.06 4.42 -0.49
C GLU A 164 -19.27 3.70 -1.60
N ALA A 165 -18.61 4.46 -2.49
CA ALA A 165 -17.78 3.89 -3.54
C ALA A 165 -16.62 3.06 -2.98
N LEU A 166 -15.95 3.54 -1.92
CA LEU A 166 -14.85 2.84 -1.26
C LEU A 166 -15.33 1.53 -0.60
N GLU A 167 -16.46 1.58 0.14
CA GLU A 167 -17.06 0.39 0.76
C GLU A 167 -17.44 -0.65 -0.29
N LYS A 168 -18.03 -0.22 -1.41
CA LYS A 168 -18.36 -1.10 -2.54
C LYS A 168 -17.12 -1.71 -3.19
N ASP A 169 -16.06 -0.93 -3.44
CA ASP A 169 -14.82 -1.43 -4.00
C ASP A 169 -14.21 -2.55 -3.11
N PHE A 170 -14.27 -2.38 -1.78
CA PHE A 170 -13.76 -3.40 -0.85
C PHE A 170 -14.66 -4.64 -0.80
N ALA A 171 -15.98 -4.47 -0.70
CA ALA A 171 -16.94 -5.57 -0.56
C ALA A 171 -17.07 -6.42 -1.84
N GLU A 172 -16.92 -5.82 -3.01
CA GLU A 172 -17.16 -6.51 -4.28
C GLU A 172 -15.85 -6.84 -5.03
N VAL A 173 -14.99 -5.83 -5.25
CA VAL A 173 -13.81 -5.99 -6.10
C VAL A 173 -12.66 -6.60 -5.33
N ILE A 174 -12.26 -5.98 -4.21
CA ILE A 174 -11.11 -6.44 -3.43
C ILE A 174 -11.39 -7.81 -2.84
N ARG A 175 -12.60 -8.04 -2.29
CA ARG A 175 -13.00 -9.35 -1.78
C ARG A 175 -12.89 -10.44 -2.83
N ARG A 176 -13.39 -10.21 -4.05
CA ARG A 176 -13.26 -11.17 -5.17
C ARG A 176 -11.81 -11.49 -5.50
N GLU A 177 -10.93 -10.49 -5.49
CA GLU A 177 -9.50 -10.69 -5.74
C GLU A 177 -8.81 -11.46 -4.61
N VAL A 178 -9.16 -11.18 -3.36
CA VAL A 178 -8.69 -11.93 -2.19
C VAL A 178 -9.12 -13.40 -2.27
N GLU A 179 -10.37 -13.68 -2.60
CA GLU A 179 -10.88 -15.05 -2.80
C GLU A 179 -10.13 -15.74 -3.95
N ARG A 180 -9.85 -15.02 -5.04
CA ARG A 180 -9.10 -15.55 -6.18
C ARG A 180 -7.68 -15.99 -5.82
N ILE A 181 -6.93 -15.17 -5.07
CA ILE A 181 -5.54 -15.51 -4.69
C ILE A 181 -5.47 -16.59 -3.60
N ARG A 182 -6.54 -16.77 -2.83
CA ARG A 182 -6.66 -17.84 -1.80
C ARG A 182 -7.07 -19.19 -2.36
N ARG A 183 -7.67 -19.25 -3.56
CA ARG A 183 -7.99 -20.52 -4.22
C ARG A 183 -6.70 -21.24 -4.55
N PRO A 184 -6.51 -22.52 -4.13
CA PRO A 184 -5.34 -23.27 -4.52
C PRO A 184 -5.29 -23.37 -6.05
N SER A 185 -4.15 -22.97 -6.65
CA SER A 185 -3.89 -23.30 -8.02
C SER A 185 -3.88 -24.82 -8.14
N SER A 186 -4.75 -25.36 -8.98
CA SER A 186 -4.77 -26.79 -9.27
C SER A 186 -3.43 -27.16 -9.91
N GLY A 187 -2.43 -27.50 -9.09
CA GLY A 187 -1.13 -27.98 -9.61
C GLY A 187 0.14 -27.66 -8.79
N GLU A 188 0.13 -26.74 -7.84
CA GLU A 188 1.37 -26.48 -7.05
C GLU A 188 1.27 -27.02 -5.62
N LYS A 189 1.99 -28.13 -5.37
CA LYS A 189 2.35 -28.57 -4.01
C LYS A 189 3.26 -27.47 -3.41
N ARG A 190 2.82 -26.81 -2.34
CA ARG A 190 3.66 -25.91 -1.54
C ARG A 190 4.82 -26.71 -0.96
N GLY A 191 6.00 -26.56 -1.54
CA GLY A 191 7.24 -26.96 -0.89
C GLY A 191 7.44 -26.07 0.33
N SER A 192 7.65 -26.66 1.49
CA SER A 192 8.00 -25.98 2.74
C SER A 192 9.35 -25.28 2.59
N SER A 193 9.35 -24.01 2.22
CA SER A 193 10.53 -23.14 2.22
C SER A 193 10.62 -22.48 3.58
N GLN A 194 11.56 -22.94 4.41
CA GLN A 194 12.04 -22.17 5.56
C GLN A 194 12.72 -20.90 5.04
N ALA A 195 11.95 -19.81 4.94
CA ALA A 195 12.45 -18.50 4.56
C ALA A 195 13.28 -17.94 5.72
N ARG A 196 14.57 -17.66 5.47
CA ARG A 196 15.42 -16.86 6.35
C ARG A 196 14.78 -15.49 6.52
N GLN A 197 14.36 -15.15 7.74
CA GLN A 197 13.94 -13.81 8.16
C GLN A 197 15.14 -12.86 8.06
N THR A 198 15.35 -12.27 6.89
CA THR A 198 16.21 -11.09 6.78
C THR A 198 15.33 -9.89 7.15
N SER A 199 15.60 -9.26 8.28
CA SER A 199 14.82 -8.14 8.77
C SER A 199 14.85 -7.00 7.76
N LEU A 200 13.68 -6.51 7.32
CA LEU A 200 13.54 -5.29 6.53
C LEU A 200 14.23 -4.09 7.21
N LEU A 201 14.38 -4.10 8.53
CA LEU A 201 15.08 -3.09 9.32
C LEU A 201 16.58 -3.00 8.99
N ASP A 202 17.21 -4.10 8.56
CA ASP A 202 18.63 -4.10 8.20
C ASP A 202 18.90 -3.43 6.85
N PHE A 203 17.92 -3.41 5.97
CA PHE A 203 18.02 -2.72 4.68
C PHE A 203 17.99 -1.18 4.83
N PHE A 204 17.29 -0.67 5.83
CA PHE A 204 17.19 0.77 6.08
C PHE A 204 18.34 1.34 6.93
N LYS A 205 19.34 0.52 7.31
CA LYS A 205 20.53 0.94 8.07
C LYS A 205 21.71 1.38 7.20
N LYS A 206 21.64 1.23 5.87
CA LYS A 206 22.69 1.66 4.93
C LYS A 206 22.34 2.97 4.24
#